data_27850a9b06b923bdcc0fad14115d53c4
#
_entry.id   27850a9b06b923bdcc0fad14115d53c4
#
_cell.length_a   1.000
_cell.length_b   1.000
_cell.length_c   1.000
_cell.angle_alpha   90.00
_cell.angle_beta   90.00
_cell.angle_gamma   90.00
#
_symmetry.space_group_name_H-M   'P 1'
#
loop_
_entity.id
_entity.type
_entity.pdbx_description
1 polymer ?
#
loop_
_entity_poly.entity_id
_entity_poly.type
_entity_poly.pdbx_seq_one_letter_code
_entity_poly.pdbx_strand_id
1 'polypeptide(L)'
;MALERLRSTLRYAGYGLLAAGAAVAASRGLRARAGKLEPPLSGDHDSYRWRGMDIHYTEAGDPDDQTLVCVHGINAAGSSGEFREIVADLAADHHVVAPDLPGFGCSDRPPLRYSAALYEDFVGDFLAEYDEPAVLASSLSASYVTSALERGDTDASRLALICPTATGGPEPPKTWLRELLRAPVL
;
A
#
# COMPACT_ATOMS: atom_id res chain seq x y z
N MET A 1 4.35 40.89 -34.81
CA MET A 1 3.37 39.81 -34.41
C MET A 1 4.01 38.47 -34.07
N ALA A 2 4.86 37.84 -34.90
CA ALA A 2 5.47 36.53 -34.59
C ALA A 2 6.46 36.59 -33.43
N LEU A 3 7.30 37.60 -33.34
CA LEU A 3 8.29 37.79 -32.23
C LEU A 3 7.62 38.06 -30.87
N GLU A 4 6.47 38.74 -30.84
CA GLU A 4 5.74 38.98 -29.58
C GLU A 4 5.06 37.71 -29.08
N ARG A 5 4.51 36.91 -29.99
CA ARG A 5 3.95 35.60 -29.64
C ARG A 5 5.05 34.65 -29.10
N LEU A 6 6.23 34.64 -29.70
CA LEU A 6 7.35 33.84 -29.25
C LEU A 6 7.81 34.27 -27.83
N ARG A 7 7.93 35.59 -27.60
CA ARG A 7 8.29 36.15 -26.29
C ARG A 7 7.24 35.83 -25.21
N SER A 8 5.95 35.90 -25.54
CA SER A 8 4.91 35.52 -24.57
C SER A 8 4.94 34.04 -24.25
N THR A 9 5.08 33.17 -25.27
CA THR A 9 5.17 31.72 -25.07
C THR A 9 6.38 31.33 -24.18
N LEU A 10 7.56 31.90 -24.43
CA LEU A 10 8.76 31.69 -23.62
C LEU A 10 8.58 32.17 -22.18
N ARG A 11 7.89 33.29 -21.98
CA ARG A 11 7.58 33.84 -20.66
C ARG A 11 6.64 32.94 -19.87
N TYR A 12 5.57 32.45 -20.50
CA TYR A 12 4.64 31.50 -19.88
C TYR A 12 5.28 30.14 -19.59
N ALA A 13 6.12 29.64 -20.49
CA ALA A 13 6.93 28.44 -20.24
C ALA A 13 7.89 28.63 -19.05
N GLY A 14 8.54 29.80 -18.94
CA GLY A 14 9.38 30.14 -17.79
C GLY A 14 8.62 30.17 -16.46
N TYR A 15 7.43 30.78 -16.44
CA TYR A 15 6.56 30.78 -15.24
C TYR A 15 6.09 29.39 -14.89
N GLY A 16 5.76 28.55 -15.88
CA GLY A 16 5.38 27.14 -15.66
C GLY A 16 6.50 26.33 -15.01
N LEU A 17 7.73 26.49 -15.47
CA LEU A 17 8.90 25.82 -14.91
C LEU A 17 9.21 26.29 -13.48
N LEU A 18 9.10 27.60 -13.21
CA LEU A 18 9.28 28.15 -11.87
C LEU A 18 8.21 27.67 -10.90
N ALA A 19 6.95 27.61 -11.33
CA ALA A 19 5.85 27.09 -10.51
C ALA A 19 6.02 25.60 -10.22
N ALA A 20 6.41 24.80 -11.20
CA ALA A 20 6.73 23.39 -11.01
C ALA A 20 7.91 23.18 -10.05
N GLY A 21 8.99 23.94 -10.20
CA GLY A 21 10.14 23.92 -9.31
C GLY A 21 9.77 24.28 -7.86
N ALA A 22 8.93 25.31 -7.68
CA ALA A 22 8.46 25.71 -6.36
C ALA A 22 7.55 24.62 -5.72
N ALA A 23 6.70 23.99 -6.50
CA ALA A 23 5.84 22.89 -6.02
C ALA A 23 6.67 21.67 -5.59
N VAL A 24 7.71 21.31 -6.35
CA VAL A 24 8.64 20.23 -5.99
C VAL A 24 9.41 20.58 -4.72
N ALA A 25 9.92 21.80 -4.60
CA ALA A 25 10.65 22.24 -3.40
C ALA A 25 9.74 22.24 -2.15
N ALA A 26 8.50 22.73 -2.30
CA ALA A 26 7.50 22.71 -1.23
C ALA A 26 7.15 21.27 -0.81
N SER A 27 6.95 20.36 -1.77
CA SER A 27 6.68 18.94 -1.50
C SER A 27 7.84 18.27 -0.76
N ARG A 28 9.09 18.53 -1.19
CA ARG A 28 10.29 18.02 -0.49
C ARG A 28 10.41 18.59 0.92
N GLY A 29 10.14 19.86 1.10
CA GLY A 29 10.15 20.51 2.42
C GLY A 29 9.08 19.97 3.36
N LEU A 30 7.88 19.68 2.86
CA LEU A 30 6.81 19.05 3.62
C LEU A 30 7.16 17.62 4.03
N ARG A 31 7.70 16.81 3.08
CA ARG A 31 8.15 15.45 3.37
C ARG A 31 9.27 15.42 4.41
N ALA A 32 10.24 16.34 4.32
CA ALA A 32 11.32 16.44 5.30
C ALA A 32 10.82 16.82 6.71
N ARG A 33 9.72 17.57 6.79
CA ARG A 33 9.10 17.95 8.06
C ARG A 33 8.16 16.90 8.62
N ALA A 34 7.55 16.08 7.78
CA ALA A 34 6.60 15.04 8.20
C ALA A 34 7.25 13.96 9.07
N GLY A 35 8.58 13.79 8.99
CA GLY A 35 9.29 12.74 9.72
C GLY A 35 9.03 11.33 9.15
N LYS A 36 9.51 10.32 9.88
CA LYS A 36 9.13 8.92 9.62
C LYS A 36 7.74 8.67 10.20
N LEU A 37 6.93 7.90 9.48
CA LEU A 37 5.67 7.38 10.03
C LEU A 37 6.02 6.44 11.19
N GLU A 38 5.28 6.57 12.28
CA GLU A 38 5.34 5.61 13.37
C GLU A 38 4.43 4.43 13.03
N PRO A 39 4.82 3.19 13.36
CA PRO A 39 3.97 2.01 13.18
C PRO A 39 2.64 2.23 13.91
N PRO A 40 1.50 1.94 13.24
CA PRO A 40 0.18 2.27 13.79
C PRO A 40 -0.35 1.25 14.80
N LEU A 41 0.28 0.07 14.89
CA LEU A 41 -0.08 -1.00 15.82
C LEU A 41 0.98 -1.12 16.91
N SER A 42 0.54 -1.59 18.10
CA SER A 42 1.45 -2.02 19.16
C SER A 42 1.86 -3.47 18.91
N GLY A 43 3.11 -3.81 19.18
CA GLY A 43 3.68 -5.15 18.99
C GLY A 43 5.14 -5.07 18.57
N ASP A 44 5.67 -6.17 18.13
CA ASP A 44 7.00 -6.26 17.56
C ASP A 44 6.97 -5.86 16.09
N HIS A 45 7.98 -5.12 15.65
CA HIS A 45 8.05 -4.58 14.30
C HIS A 45 9.23 -5.16 13.57
N ASP A 46 9.00 -5.68 12.36
CA ASP A 46 10.05 -6.21 11.50
C ASP A 46 9.79 -5.85 10.03
N SER A 47 10.66 -6.28 9.15
CA SER A 47 10.55 -6.03 7.72
C SER A 47 10.81 -7.30 6.89
N TYR A 48 9.92 -7.56 5.95
CA TYR A 48 10.05 -8.60 4.95
C TYR A 48 10.66 -8.03 3.66
N ARG A 49 11.78 -8.61 3.22
CA ARG A 49 12.44 -8.15 1.99
C ARG A 49 11.79 -8.76 0.76
N TRP A 50 10.97 -7.98 0.04
CA TRP A 50 10.25 -8.45 -1.14
C TRP A 50 10.60 -7.64 -2.39
N ARG A 51 11.14 -8.29 -3.43
CA ARG A 51 11.49 -7.70 -4.75
C ARG A 51 12.24 -6.35 -4.64
N GLY A 52 13.11 -6.24 -3.63
CA GLY A 52 13.92 -5.04 -3.41
C GLY A 52 13.24 -3.94 -2.58
N MET A 53 12.03 -4.17 -2.09
CA MET A 53 11.31 -3.31 -1.13
C MET A 53 11.42 -3.88 0.28
N ASP A 54 11.51 -3.00 1.29
CA ASP A 54 11.33 -3.35 2.68
C ASP A 54 9.85 -3.18 3.03
N ILE A 55 9.18 -4.29 3.29
CA ILE A 55 7.78 -4.37 3.66
C ILE A 55 7.70 -4.48 5.18
N HIS A 56 7.22 -3.42 5.80
CA HIS A 56 7.00 -3.38 7.23
C HIS A 56 5.82 -4.27 7.63
N TYR A 57 5.96 -5.00 8.74
CA TYR A 57 4.85 -5.68 9.37
C TYR A 57 4.94 -5.58 10.89
N THR A 58 3.81 -5.75 11.56
CA THR A 58 3.72 -5.81 13.02
C THR A 58 3.27 -7.19 13.43
N GLU A 59 3.92 -7.74 14.44
CA GLU A 59 3.55 -9.00 15.09
C GLU A 59 3.00 -8.74 16.47
N ALA A 60 2.01 -9.54 16.88
CA ALA A 60 1.42 -9.52 18.22
C ALA A 60 0.89 -10.91 18.58
N GLY A 61 0.92 -11.26 19.86
CA GLY A 61 0.53 -12.58 20.36
C GLY A 61 1.71 -13.53 20.53
N ASP A 62 1.42 -14.80 20.84
CA ASP A 62 2.44 -15.82 21.02
C ASP A 62 2.87 -16.39 19.65
N PRO A 63 4.17 -16.40 19.31
CA PRO A 63 4.64 -16.97 18.05
C PRO A 63 4.38 -18.47 17.89
N ASP A 64 4.13 -19.19 18.99
CA ASP A 64 3.80 -20.62 18.99
C ASP A 64 2.31 -20.90 18.68
N ASP A 65 1.46 -19.86 18.69
CA ASP A 65 0.06 -19.96 18.33
C ASP A 65 -0.15 -19.99 16.80
N GLN A 66 -1.38 -20.36 16.36
CA GLN A 66 -1.71 -20.33 14.93
C GLN A 66 -1.57 -18.92 14.35
N THR A 67 -0.80 -18.81 13.28
CA THR A 67 -0.61 -17.52 12.60
C THR A 67 -1.91 -17.03 11.97
N LEU A 68 -2.24 -15.74 12.22
CA LEU A 68 -3.31 -14.99 11.60
C LEU A 68 -2.73 -13.78 10.85
N VAL A 69 -2.72 -13.84 9.53
CA VAL A 69 -2.27 -12.72 8.69
C VAL A 69 -3.42 -11.75 8.42
N CYS A 70 -3.23 -10.49 8.81
CA CYS A 70 -4.22 -9.40 8.66
C CYS A 70 -3.85 -8.47 7.50
N VAL A 71 -4.55 -8.56 6.37
CA VAL A 71 -4.27 -7.80 5.15
C VAL A 71 -5.22 -6.61 5.02
N HIS A 72 -4.71 -5.39 5.20
CA HIS A 72 -5.49 -4.15 5.19
C HIS A 72 -6.04 -3.78 3.81
N GLY A 73 -7.11 -2.99 3.78
CA GLY A 73 -7.76 -2.51 2.56
C GLY A 73 -6.94 -1.44 1.80
N ILE A 74 -7.23 -1.29 0.51
CA ILE A 74 -6.59 -0.31 -0.36
C ILE A 74 -7.36 1.01 -0.32
N ASN A 75 -6.79 2.01 0.35
CA ASN A 75 -7.31 3.38 0.36
C ASN A 75 -6.17 4.39 0.57
N ALA A 76 -6.47 5.69 0.49
CA ALA A 76 -5.45 6.75 0.57
C ALA A 76 -4.65 6.77 1.89
N ALA A 77 -5.19 6.22 2.96
CA ALA A 77 -4.57 6.13 4.29
C ALA A 77 -4.42 4.67 4.76
N GLY A 78 -4.43 3.72 3.81
CA GLY A 78 -4.31 2.28 4.11
C GLY A 78 -3.04 1.96 4.87
N SER A 79 -3.15 1.14 5.89
CA SER A 79 -2.06 0.55 6.67
C SER A 79 -2.61 -0.55 7.57
N SER A 80 -1.71 -1.32 8.17
CA SER A 80 -2.03 -2.28 9.24
C SER A 80 -2.84 -1.67 10.39
N GLY A 81 -2.74 -0.36 10.59
CA GLY A 81 -3.55 0.40 11.56
C GLY A 81 -5.07 0.29 11.39
N GLU A 82 -5.56 -0.28 10.29
CA GLU A 82 -6.97 -0.64 10.12
C GLU A 82 -7.44 -1.62 11.22
N PHE A 83 -6.55 -2.48 11.70
CA PHE A 83 -6.86 -3.51 12.69
C PHE A 83 -6.62 -3.10 14.14
N ARG A 84 -6.29 -1.82 14.42
CA ARG A 84 -5.91 -1.32 15.75
C ARG A 84 -6.89 -1.66 16.87
N GLU A 85 -8.19 -1.69 16.55
CA GLU A 85 -9.24 -1.90 17.54
C GLU A 85 -9.45 -3.39 17.87
N ILE A 86 -8.93 -4.30 17.04
CA ILE A 86 -9.15 -5.75 17.19
C ILE A 86 -7.87 -6.54 17.38
N VAL A 87 -6.69 -5.96 17.08
CA VAL A 87 -5.43 -6.71 17.10
C VAL A 87 -5.12 -7.29 18.48
N ALA A 88 -5.41 -6.56 19.56
CA ALA A 88 -5.15 -7.02 20.91
C ALA A 88 -6.03 -8.22 21.31
N ASP A 89 -7.29 -8.23 20.87
CA ASP A 89 -8.21 -9.34 21.11
C ASP A 89 -7.82 -10.56 20.28
N LEU A 90 -7.42 -10.37 19.02
CA LEU A 90 -6.96 -11.45 18.15
C LEU A 90 -5.65 -12.07 18.64
N ALA A 91 -4.74 -11.24 19.17
CA ALA A 91 -3.45 -11.66 19.70
C ALA A 91 -3.55 -12.45 21.02
N ALA A 92 -4.73 -12.55 21.63
CA ALA A 92 -4.96 -13.38 22.80
C ALA A 92 -4.96 -14.88 22.47
N ASP A 93 -5.28 -15.25 21.24
CA ASP A 93 -5.46 -16.65 20.80
C ASP A 93 -4.72 -16.96 19.47
N HIS A 94 -3.98 -15.98 18.91
CA HIS A 94 -3.28 -16.12 17.63
C HIS A 94 -1.94 -15.37 17.63
N HIS A 95 -1.01 -15.86 16.86
CA HIS A 95 0.13 -15.08 16.39
C HIS A 95 -0.34 -14.17 15.24
N VAL A 96 -0.66 -12.92 15.55
CA VAL A 96 -1.16 -11.95 14.57
C VAL A 96 0.01 -11.32 13.82
N VAL A 97 -0.04 -11.37 12.48
CA VAL A 97 0.94 -10.73 11.60
C VAL A 97 0.21 -9.77 10.67
N ALA A 98 0.53 -8.49 10.75
CA ALA A 98 -0.16 -7.43 10.01
C ALA A 98 0.81 -6.63 9.13
N PRO A 99 1.01 -7.00 7.84
CA PRO A 99 1.87 -6.26 6.94
C PRO A 99 1.22 -4.95 6.48
N ASP A 100 2.06 -3.93 6.29
CA ASP A 100 1.73 -2.78 5.47
C ASP A 100 2.00 -3.13 4.00
N LEU A 101 0.98 -3.14 3.16
CA LEU A 101 1.13 -3.50 1.75
C LEU A 101 2.16 -2.61 1.01
N PRO A 102 2.80 -3.09 -0.08
CA PRO A 102 3.72 -2.28 -0.88
C PRO A 102 3.14 -0.91 -1.25
N GLY A 103 3.84 0.16 -0.89
CA GLY A 103 3.37 1.53 -1.12
C GLY A 103 2.48 2.11 -0.02
N PHE A 104 2.19 1.37 1.06
CA PHE A 104 1.33 1.78 2.17
C PHE A 104 2.07 1.82 3.50
N GLY A 105 1.44 2.43 4.51
CA GLY A 105 1.93 2.47 5.88
C GLY A 105 3.40 2.83 6.02
N CYS A 106 4.16 2.01 6.71
CA CYS A 106 5.61 2.13 6.92
C CYS A 106 6.44 1.38 5.86
N SER A 107 5.79 0.66 4.92
CA SER A 107 6.46 -0.04 3.81
C SER A 107 7.03 0.91 2.76
N ASP A 108 8.02 0.44 2.02
CA ASP A 108 8.65 1.17 0.93
C ASP A 108 7.66 1.59 -0.17
N ARG A 109 7.92 2.77 -0.77
CA ARG A 109 7.09 3.39 -1.81
C ARG A 109 7.89 3.78 -3.04
N PRO A 110 8.55 2.80 -3.72
CA PRO A 110 9.28 3.12 -4.93
C PRO A 110 8.33 3.63 -6.03
N PRO A 111 8.82 4.44 -6.99
CA PRO A 111 8.03 4.95 -8.09
C PRO A 111 7.79 3.86 -9.13
N LEU A 112 6.90 2.94 -8.85
CA LEU A 112 6.50 1.85 -9.73
C LEU A 112 4.99 1.83 -9.98
N ARG A 113 4.55 1.00 -10.92
CA ARG A 113 3.11 0.82 -11.18
C ARG A 113 2.53 -0.16 -10.18
N TYR A 114 1.76 0.33 -9.24
CA TYR A 114 0.99 -0.47 -8.31
C TYR A 114 -0.24 -1.04 -9.02
N SER A 115 -0.23 -2.33 -9.32
CA SER A 115 -1.29 -3.04 -10.05
C SER A 115 -1.90 -4.15 -9.19
N ALA A 116 -3.06 -4.68 -9.57
CA ALA A 116 -3.65 -5.84 -8.90
C ALA A 116 -2.67 -7.02 -8.87
N ALA A 117 -2.04 -7.35 -10.00
CA ALA A 117 -1.07 -8.42 -10.09
C ALA A 117 0.11 -8.27 -9.12
N LEU A 118 0.60 -7.01 -8.88
CA LEU A 118 1.66 -6.78 -7.90
C LEU A 118 1.20 -7.14 -6.49
N TYR A 119 -0.03 -6.78 -6.12
CA TYR A 119 -0.56 -7.09 -4.78
C TYR A 119 -0.92 -8.56 -4.63
N GLU A 120 -1.44 -9.19 -5.68
CA GLU A 120 -1.69 -10.64 -5.71
C GLU A 120 -0.40 -11.44 -5.53
N ASP A 121 0.67 -11.06 -6.25
CA ASP A 121 1.99 -11.67 -6.10
C ASP A 121 2.57 -11.43 -4.70
N PHE A 122 2.47 -10.20 -4.19
CA PHE A 122 2.95 -9.89 -2.83
C PHE A 122 2.23 -10.72 -1.77
N VAL A 123 0.91 -10.78 -1.84
CA VAL A 123 0.10 -11.55 -0.87
C VAL A 123 0.45 -13.03 -0.94
N GLY A 124 0.57 -13.60 -2.16
CA GLY A 124 0.97 -15.00 -2.34
C GLY A 124 2.34 -15.29 -1.73
N ASP A 125 3.35 -14.48 -2.08
CA ASP A 125 4.71 -14.63 -1.58
C ASP A 125 4.79 -14.44 -0.04
N PHE A 126 4.03 -13.48 0.51
CA PHE A 126 4.04 -13.20 1.95
C PHE A 126 3.33 -14.28 2.77
N LEU A 127 2.19 -14.78 2.30
CA LEU A 127 1.46 -15.86 2.97
C LEU A 127 2.25 -17.18 2.94
N ALA A 128 3.03 -17.42 1.90
CA ALA A 128 3.87 -18.60 1.77
C ALA A 128 5.02 -18.70 2.80
N GLU A 129 5.31 -17.59 3.52
CA GLU A 129 6.28 -17.59 4.64
C GLU A 129 5.71 -18.33 5.88
N TYR A 130 4.41 -18.61 5.92
CA TYR A 130 3.71 -19.20 7.06
C TYR A 130 3.05 -20.52 6.64
N ASP A 131 3.02 -21.49 7.58
CA ASP A 131 2.41 -22.80 7.34
C ASP A 131 0.89 -22.72 7.57
N GLU A 132 0.12 -22.83 6.49
CA GLU A 132 -1.36 -22.76 6.47
C GLU A 132 -1.95 -21.67 7.39
N PRO A 133 -1.58 -20.37 7.23
CA PRO A 133 -2.05 -19.32 8.11
C PRO A 133 -3.57 -19.12 7.99
N ALA A 134 -4.21 -18.68 9.07
CA ALA A 134 -5.52 -18.04 8.94
C ALA A 134 -5.33 -16.64 8.32
N VAL A 135 -6.27 -16.18 7.51
CA VAL A 135 -6.17 -14.88 6.81
C VAL A 135 -7.42 -14.04 7.06
N LEU A 136 -7.21 -12.80 7.49
CA LEU A 136 -8.22 -11.76 7.59
C LEU A 136 -7.91 -10.68 6.54
N ALA A 137 -8.77 -10.52 5.53
CA ALA A 137 -8.55 -9.57 4.45
C ALA A 137 -9.68 -8.54 4.32
N SER A 138 -9.33 -7.28 4.17
CA SER A 138 -10.29 -6.18 4.10
C SER A 138 -10.44 -5.62 2.69
N SER A 139 -11.68 -5.30 2.32
CA SER A 139 -12.05 -4.53 1.12
C SER A 139 -11.46 -5.12 -0.17
N LEU A 140 -10.70 -4.34 -0.94
CA LEU A 140 -10.12 -4.77 -2.21
C LEU A 140 -9.01 -5.83 -2.03
N SER A 141 -8.33 -5.85 -0.88
CA SER A 141 -7.31 -6.85 -0.59
C SER A 141 -7.89 -8.27 -0.45
N ALA A 142 -9.19 -8.38 -0.14
CA ALA A 142 -9.91 -9.65 -0.18
C ALA A 142 -9.80 -10.34 -1.56
N SER A 143 -9.88 -9.56 -2.66
CA SER A 143 -9.73 -10.14 -4.00
C SER A 143 -8.29 -10.54 -4.33
N TYR A 144 -7.29 -9.85 -3.79
CA TYR A 144 -5.88 -10.24 -3.99
C TYR A 144 -5.54 -11.54 -3.26
N VAL A 145 -6.04 -11.67 -2.02
CA VAL A 145 -5.90 -12.91 -1.23
C VAL A 145 -6.59 -14.08 -1.95
N THR A 146 -7.87 -13.92 -2.35
CA THR A 146 -8.59 -14.99 -3.05
C THR A 146 -7.93 -15.38 -4.37
N SER A 147 -7.43 -14.40 -5.16
CA SER A 147 -6.70 -14.69 -6.39
C SER A 147 -5.40 -15.45 -6.14
N ALA A 148 -4.64 -15.12 -5.10
CA ALA A 148 -3.41 -15.83 -4.74
C ALA A 148 -3.70 -17.28 -4.34
N LEU A 149 -4.73 -17.51 -3.51
CA LEU A 149 -5.17 -18.85 -3.11
C LEU A 149 -5.69 -19.67 -4.30
N GLU A 150 -6.49 -19.07 -5.20
CA GLU A 150 -7.01 -19.76 -6.40
C GLU A 150 -5.89 -20.16 -7.37
N ARG A 151 -4.80 -19.39 -7.45
CA ARG A 151 -3.62 -19.76 -8.26
C ARG A 151 -2.80 -20.89 -7.66
N GLY A 152 -3.00 -21.20 -6.38
CA GLY A 152 -2.22 -22.18 -5.64
C GLY A 152 -0.80 -21.69 -5.31
N ASP A 153 -0.61 -20.37 -5.24
CA ASP A 153 0.66 -19.76 -4.84
C ASP A 153 0.94 -19.95 -3.34
N THR A 154 -0.13 -20.14 -2.56
CA THR A 154 -0.12 -20.34 -1.11
C THR A 154 -1.39 -21.03 -0.66
N ASP A 155 -1.42 -21.51 0.59
CA ASP A 155 -2.58 -22.10 1.24
C ASP A 155 -3.01 -21.24 2.43
N ALA A 156 -4.26 -21.45 2.89
CA ALA A 156 -4.78 -20.83 4.10
C ALA A 156 -5.71 -21.79 4.82
N SER A 157 -5.53 -21.96 6.14
CA SER A 157 -6.41 -22.81 6.96
C SER A 157 -7.82 -22.25 7.10
N ARG A 158 -7.94 -20.91 7.13
CA ARG A 158 -9.19 -20.17 7.25
C ARG A 158 -9.09 -18.84 6.52
N LEU A 159 -10.22 -18.34 6.00
CA LEU A 159 -10.31 -17.05 5.34
C LEU A 159 -11.52 -16.28 5.88
N ALA A 160 -11.25 -15.08 6.43
CA ALA A 160 -12.28 -14.12 6.82
C ALA A 160 -12.17 -12.87 5.96
N LEU A 161 -13.27 -12.42 5.38
CA LEU A 161 -13.31 -11.26 4.49
C LEU A 161 -14.17 -10.15 5.08
N ILE A 162 -13.60 -8.96 5.25
CA ILE A 162 -14.31 -7.77 5.73
C ILE A 162 -14.69 -6.90 4.54
N CYS A 163 -16.00 -6.71 4.31
CA CYS A 163 -16.54 -5.87 3.25
C CYS A 163 -15.83 -6.09 1.90
N PRO A 164 -15.74 -7.34 1.40
CA PRO A 164 -14.94 -7.67 0.23
C PRO A 164 -15.42 -6.91 -1.00
N THR A 165 -14.46 -6.40 -1.79
CA THR A 165 -14.73 -5.75 -3.06
C THR A 165 -14.12 -6.59 -4.18
N ALA A 166 -14.91 -6.96 -5.19
CA ALA A 166 -14.43 -7.72 -6.33
C ALA A 166 -13.57 -6.84 -7.27
N THR A 167 -12.51 -7.42 -7.82
CA THR A 167 -11.82 -6.86 -8.98
C THR A 167 -12.68 -7.05 -10.22
N GLY A 168 -12.92 -6.03 -11.01
CA GLY A 168 -13.68 -6.13 -12.27
C GLY A 168 -14.90 -5.24 -12.38
N GLY A 169 -15.08 -4.31 -11.43
CA GLY A 169 -16.03 -3.22 -11.62
C GLY A 169 -15.61 -2.31 -12.79
N PRO A 170 -16.55 -1.58 -13.42
CA PRO A 170 -16.23 -0.68 -14.51
C PRO A 170 -15.12 0.31 -14.08
N GLU A 171 -14.06 0.41 -14.90
CA GLU A 171 -13.03 1.41 -14.64
C GLU A 171 -13.67 2.81 -14.53
N PRO A 172 -13.38 3.57 -13.47
CA PRO A 172 -13.87 4.94 -13.38
C PRO A 172 -13.35 5.74 -14.57
N PRO A 173 -14.14 6.70 -15.09
CA PRO A 173 -13.79 7.44 -16.29
C PRO A 173 -12.40 8.09 -16.16
N LYS A 174 -11.60 7.99 -17.22
CA LYS A 174 -10.27 8.62 -17.30
C LYS A 174 -10.46 10.14 -17.28
N THR A 175 -10.24 10.75 -16.13
CA THR A 175 -10.24 12.20 -16.02
C THR A 175 -8.80 12.72 -16.05
N TRP A 176 -8.58 13.92 -16.59
CA TRP A 176 -7.26 14.57 -16.59
C TRP A 176 -6.66 14.71 -15.18
N LEU A 177 -7.50 14.87 -14.16
CA LEU A 177 -7.10 14.96 -12.76
C LEU A 177 -6.49 13.63 -12.28
N ARG A 178 -7.07 12.49 -12.69
CA ARG A 178 -6.54 11.15 -12.35
C ARG A 178 -5.17 10.92 -12.98
N GLU A 179 -4.97 11.36 -14.23
CA GLU A 179 -3.66 11.27 -14.90
C GLU A 179 -2.64 12.21 -14.25
N LEU A 180 -3.05 13.40 -13.84
CA LEU A 180 -2.21 14.35 -13.12
C LEU A 180 -1.77 13.80 -11.75
N LEU A 181 -2.68 13.15 -11.01
CA LEU A 181 -2.38 12.54 -9.71
C LEU A 181 -1.51 11.27 -9.82
N ARG A 182 -1.49 10.62 -10.98
CA ARG A 182 -0.63 9.49 -11.29
C ARG A 182 0.76 9.88 -11.79
N ALA A 183 0.92 11.14 -12.20
CA ALA A 183 2.22 11.61 -12.65
C ALA A 183 3.25 11.47 -11.51
N PRO A 184 4.39 10.78 -11.74
CA PRO A 184 5.42 10.69 -10.73
C PRO A 184 5.89 12.09 -10.39
N VAL A 185 5.72 12.50 -9.15
CA VAL A 185 6.33 13.72 -8.62
C VAL A 185 7.80 13.38 -8.39
N LEU A 186 8.62 13.69 -9.40
CA LEU A 186 10.09 13.55 -9.36
C LEU A 186 10.72 14.35 -8.21
#